data_086d650092010890dafecc0c83d611fe
#
_entry.id   086d650092010890dafecc0c83d611fe
#
_cell.length_a   1.000
_cell.length_b   1.000
_cell.length_c   1.000
_cell.angle_alpha   90.00
_cell.angle_beta   90.00
_cell.angle_gamma   90.00
#
_symmetry.space_group_name_H-M   'P 1'
#
loop_
_entity.id
_entity.type
_entity.pdbx_description
1 polymer ?
#
loop_
_entity_poly.entity_id
_entity_poly.type
_entity_poly.pdbx_seq_one_letter_code
_entity_poly.pdbx_strand_id
1 'polypeptide(L)'
;DDQGAYICSGFKRYTLRANVTSDIRKWLQIGLNVSGTHSVQDYPKQDDSTISNVVMFARSVPSFYPVYQRDLATGAYLLDENNERMFDYGEYRPNSYAKYNLLASMPHDKSEIKRDAASLRGFIQITPIKGLAYKMSLNIDYNNKTNHNYTNPTYGTGSISGGSVS
;
A
#
# COMPACT_ATOMS: atom_id res chain seq x y z
N ASP A 1 1.06 -11.23 6.43
CA ASP A 1 0.51 -10.98 5.09
C ASP A 1 -1.01 -10.84 5.24
N ASP A 2 -1.51 -9.61 5.12
CA ASP A 2 -2.93 -9.32 5.31
C ASP A 2 -3.52 -8.81 4.00
N GLN A 3 -4.64 -9.39 3.59
CA GLN A 3 -5.46 -8.87 2.50
C GLN A 3 -6.51 -7.93 3.08
N GLY A 4 -6.58 -6.72 2.54
CA GLY A 4 -7.56 -5.73 2.97
C GLY A 4 -8.98 -6.04 2.48
N ALA A 5 -9.96 -5.32 3.02
CA ALA A 5 -11.38 -5.43 2.65
C ALA A 5 -11.68 -5.00 1.20
N TYR A 6 -10.78 -4.29 0.56
CA TYR A 6 -10.92 -3.83 -0.82
C TYR A 6 -10.04 -4.64 -1.77
N ILE A 7 -10.50 -4.83 -3.01
CA ILE A 7 -9.71 -5.40 -4.10
C ILE A 7 -8.45 -4.55 -4.29
N CYS A 8 -7.32 -5.21 -4.58
CA CYS A 8 -6.00 -4.57 -4.74
C CYS A 8 -5.47 -3.87 -3.49
N SER A 9 -5.89 -4.26 -2.29
CA SER A 9 -5.28 -3.82 -1.04
C SER A 9 -4.57 -4.97 -0.33
N GLY A 10 -3.35 -4.73 0.13
CA GLY A 10 -2.55 -5.72 0.82
C GLY A 10 -1.48 -5.07 1.69
N PHE A 11 -1.06 -5.78 2.73
CA PHE A 11 0.02 -5.33 3.61
C PHE A 11 0.96 -6.49 3.94
N LYS A 12 2.25 -6.28 3.71
CA LYS A 12 3.32 -7.21 4.05
C LYS A 12 4.34 -6.50 4.91
N ARG A 13 4.72 -7.12 6.02
CA ARG A 13 5.72 -6.56 6.93
C ARG A 13 6.69 -7.63 7.41
N TYR A 14 7.96 -7.33 7.30
CA TYR A 14 9.06 -8.12 7.83
C TYR A 14 9.76 -7.31 8.91
N THR A 15 9.96 -7.90 10.09
CA THR A 15 10.64 -7.24 11.19
C THR A 15 11.70 -8.17 11.76
N LEU A 16 12.92 -7.67 11.84
CA LEU A 16 14.04 -8.32 12.52
C LEU A 16 14.40 -7.49 13.76
N ARG A 17 14.67 -8.16 14.86
CA ARG A 17 15.17 -7.53 16.09
C ARG A 17 16.23 -8.42 16.73
N ALA A 18 17.33 -7.79 17.15
CA ALA A 18 18.39 -8.45 17.88
C ALA A 18 18.81 -7.56 19.05
N ASN A 19 18.89 -8.15 20.24
CA ASN A 19 19.33 -7.49 21.46
C ASN A 19 20.47 -8.30 22.05
N VAL A 20 21.60 -7.66 22.26
CA VAL A 20 22.78 -8.26 22.89
C VAL A 20 23.21 -7.35 24.02
N THR A 21 23.40 -7.92 25.18
CA THR A 21 24.01 -7.24 26.35
C THR A 21 25.10 -8.15 26.89
N SER A 22 26.25 -7.58 27.13
CA SER A 22 27.42 -8.33 27.64
C SER A 22 28.12 -7.57 28.75
N ASP A 23 28.40 -8.28 29.81
CA ASP A 23 29.25 -7.81 30.91
C ASP A 23 30.73 -8.20 30.61
N ILE A 24 31.46 -7.29 29.97
CA ILE A 24 32.84 -7.49 29.56
C ILE A 24 33.75 -7.59 30.79
N ARG A 25 33.46 -6.79 31.80
CA ARG A 25 34.12 -6.74 33.09
C ARG A 25 33.08 -6.44 34.18
N LYS A 26 33.42 -6.74 35.46
CA LYS A 26 32.56 -6.40 36.60
C LYS A 26 32.17 -4.93 36.70
N TRP A 27 32.95 -4.06 36.05
CA TRP A 27 32.73 -2.62 36.01
C TRP A 27 32.36 -2.09 34.62
N LEU A 28 32.31 -2.97 33.56
CA LEU A 28 32.04 -2.57 32.18
C LEU A 28 30.97 -3.46 31.58
N GLN A 29 29.83 -2.86 31.24
CA GLN A 29 28.74 -3.46 30.50
C GLN A 29 28.53 -2.73 29.17
N ILE A 30 28.32 -3.49 28.13
CA ILE A 30 27.92 -2.94 26.82
C ILE A 30 26.62 -3.60 26.34
N GLY A 31 25.82 -2.85 25.64
CA GLY A 31 24.60 -3.38 25.03
C GLY A 31 24.39 -2.81 23.63
N LEU A 32 23.85 -3.67 22.79
CA LEU A 32 23.51 -3.34 21.42
C LEU A 32 22.10 -3.88 21.13
N ASN A 33 21.25 -2.99 20.60
CA ASN A 33 19.91 -3.31 20.14
C ASN A 33 19.81 -2.88 18.69
N VAL A 34 19.52 -3.82 17.80
CA VAL A 34 19.33 -3.59 16.38
C VAL A 34 17.94 -4.01 16.00
N SER A 35 17.24 -3.16 15.27
CA SER A 35 15.96 -3.52 14.66
C SER A 35 15.89 -3.03 13.22
N GLY A 36 15.30 -3.87 12.36
CA GLY A 36 15.03 -3.56 10.98
C GLY A 36 13.59 -3.92 10.65
N THR A 37 12.91 -3.08 9.89
CA THR A 37 11.55 -3.32 9.41
C THR A 37 11.47 -2.95 7.94
N HIS A 38 10.98 -3.88 7.14
CA HIS A 38 10.59 -3.65 5.74
C HIS A 38 9.09 -3.89 5.62
N SER A 39 8.36 -2.93 5.06
CA SER A 39 6.93 -3.09 4.80
C SER A 39 6.55 -2.60 3.42
N VAL A 40 5.66 -3.36 2.79
CA VAL A 40 5.04 -3.04 1.50
C VAL A 40 3.54 -2.99 1.72
N GLN A 41 2.93 -1.90 1.32
CA GLN A 41 1.49 -1.68 1.38
C GLN A 41 0.98 -1.35 0.00
N ASP A 42 0.14 -2.25 -0.53
CA ASP A 42 -0.67 -1.98 -1.72
C ASP A 42 -2.01 -1.40 -1.28
N TYR A 43 -2.47 -0.37 -1.96
CA TYR A 43 -3.75 0.26 -1.65
C TYR A 43 -4.44 0.77 -2.92
N PRO A 44 -5.78 0.75 -2.97
CA PRO A 44 -6.51 1.38 -4.06
C PRO A 44 -6.32 2.89 -3.99
N LYS A 45 -6.30 3.55 -5.13
CA LYS A 45 -6.19 5.00 -5.20
C LYS A 45 -7.28 5.68 -4.36
N GLN A 46 -6.88 6.58 -3.47
CA GLN A 46 -7.75 7.32 -2.55
C GLN A 46 -7.46 8.81 -2.71
N ASP A 47 -7.90 9.37 -3.82
CA ASP A 47 -7.93 10.81 -4.02
C ASP A 47 -9.34 11.37 -3.77
N ASP A 48 -9.50 12.68 -3.88
CA ASP A 48 -10.80 13.34 -3.71
C ASP A 48 -11.72 13.17 -4.91
N SER A 49 -11.32 12.38 -5.90
CA SER A 49 -12.11 12.14 -7.12
C SER A 49 -13.14 11.05 -6.89
N THR A 50 -14.39 11.35 -7.21
CA THR A 50 -15.49 10.38 -7.19
C THR A 50 -15.25 9.19 -8.12
N ILE A 51 -14.42 9.35 -9.14
CA ILE A 51 -14.17 8.33 -10.18
C ILE A 51 -13.11 7.31 -9.73
N SER A 52 -12.10 7.75 -9.00
CA SER A 52 -10.95 6.92 -8.61
C SER A 52 -11.01 6.43 -7.15
N ASN A 53 -11.78 7.11 -6.31
CA ASN A 53 -11.97 6.70 -4.93
C ASN A 53 -13.07 5.64 -4.81
N VAL A 54 -12.72 4.45 -4.30
CA VAL A 54 -13.62 3.29 -4.21
C VAL A 54 -14.91 3.60 -3.45
N VAL A 55 -14.80 4.29 -2.31
CA VAL A 55 -15.96 4.60 -1.45
C VAL A 55 -16.85 5.65 -2.10
N MET A 56 -16.26 6.69 -2.67
CA MET A 56 -16.99 7.77 -3.33
C MET A 56 -17.70 7.24 -4.59
N PHE A 57 -17.00 6.40 -5.37
CA PHE A 57 -17.59 5.75 -6.55
C PHE A 57 -18.79 4.88 -6.18
N ALA A 58 -18.64 4.00 -5.18
CA ALA A 58 -19.72 3.11 -4.74
C ALA A 58 -20.96 3.85 -4.23
N ARG A 59 -20.80 5.07 -3.70
CA ARG A 59 -21.91 5.91 -3.25
C ARG A 59 -22.56 6.71 -4.38
N SER A 60 -21.82 7.00 -5.43
CA SER A 60 -22.23 7.91 -6.50
C SER A 60 -22.80 7.19 -7.72
N VAL A 61 -22.36 5.95 -7.95
CA VAL A 61 -22.83 5.16 -9.11
C VAL A 61 -24.00 4.29 -8.69
N PRO A 62 -25.17 4.43 -9.34
CA PRO A 62 -26.34 3.59 -9.06
C PRO A 62 -26.04 2.11 -9.30
N SER A 63 -26.56 1.26 -8.41
CA SER A 63 -26.32 -0.18 -8.40
C SER A 63 -26.94 -0.94 -9.60
N PHE A 64 -27.80 -0.30 -10.37
CA PHE A 64 -28.39 -0.92 -11.57
C PHE A 64 -27.45 -0.87 -12.79
N TYR A 65 -26.35 -0.14 -12.75
CA TYR A 65 -25.35 -0.18 -13.82
C TYR A 65 -24.52 -1.47 -13.71
N PRO A 66 -24.46 -2.26 -14.78
CA PRO A 66 -23.77 -3.55 -14.73
C PRO A 66 -22.24 -3.35 -14.72
N VAL A 67 -21.54 -4.28 -14.09
CA VAL A 67 -20.06 -4.35 -14.11
C VAL A 67 -19.57 -4.92 -15.44
N TYR A 68 -20.31 -5.90 -15.96
CA TYR A 68 -19.97 -6.61 -17.20
C TYR A 68 -21.05 -6.35 -18.27
N GLN A 69 -20.62 -6.31 -19.51
CA GLN A 69 -21.51 -6.19 -20.65
C GLN A 69 -22.43 -7.39 -20.77
N ARG A 70 -23.68 -7.14 -21.13
CA ARG A 70 -24.68 -8.16 -21.39
C ARG A 70 -25.37 -7.91 -22.73
N ASP A 71 -25.67 -8.99 -23.40
CA ASP A 71 -26.58 -8.97 -24.54
C ASP A 71 -27.97 -8.56 -24.05
N LEU A 72 -28.52 -7.50 -24.61
CA LEU A 72 -29.84 -6.96 -24.22
C LEU A 72 -31.02 -7.88 -24.58
N ALA A 73 -30.86 -8.76 -25.58
CA ALA A 73 -31.91 -9.67 -26.01
C ALA A 73 -31.95 -10.96 -25.16
N THR A 74 -30.79 -11.49 -24.81
CA THR A 74 -30.67 -12.78 -24.11
C THR A 74 -30.33 -12.65 -22.63
N GLY A 75 -29.81 -11.50 -22.18
CA GLY A 75 -29.29 -11.27 -20.85
C GLY A 75 -27.96 -11.97 -20.56
N ALA A 76 -27.38 -12.68 -21.53
CA ALA A 76 -26.12 -13.38 -21.41
C ALA A 76 -24.94 -12.41 -21.30
N TYR A 77 -23.85 -12.81 -20.60
CA TYR A 77 -22.63 -12.04 -20.58
C TYR A 77 -21.93 -12.09 -21.94
N LEU A 78 -21.44 -10.95 -22.40
CA LEU A 78 -20.53 -10.89 -23.54
C LEU A 78 -19.15 -11.32 -23.10
N LEU A 79 -18.50 -12.14 -23.93
CA LEU A 79 -17.18 -12.69 -23.69
C LEU A 79 -16.19 -12.10 -24.70
N ASP A 80 -14.95 -11.94 -24.27
CA ASP A 80 -13.84 -11.55 -25.13
C ASP A 80 -13.23 -12.77 -25.87
N GLU A 81 -12.13 -12.53 -26.61
CA GLU A 81 -11.41 -13.57 -27.36
C GLU A 81 -10.81 -14.66 -26.44
N ASN A 82 -10.60 -14.36 -25.15
CA ASN A 82 -10.09 -15.29 -24.14
C ASN A 82 -11.19 -16.01 -23.35
N ASN A 83 -12.46 -15.83 -23.76
CA ASN A 83 -13.63 -16.36 -23.06
C ASN A 83 -13.83 -15.76 -21.66
N GLU A 84 -13.31 -14.53 -21.42
CA GLU A 84 -13.53 -13.76 -20.20
C GLU A 84 -14.67 -12.76 -20.39
N ARG A 85 -15.34 -12.38 -19.29
CA ARG A 85 -16.43 -11.43 -19.32
C ARG A 85 -15.92 -10.03 -19.66
N MET A 86 -16.48 -9.41 -20.68
CA MET A 86 -16.15 -8.04 -21.06
C MET A 86 -16.67 -7.05 -20.02
N PHE A 87 -15.83 -6.13 -19.57
CA PHE A 87 -16.25 -5.05 -18.69
C PHE A 87 -17.11 -4.03 -19.42
N ASP A 88 -18.12 -3.51 -18.72
CA ASP A 88 -18.94 -2.41 -19.22
C ASP A 88 -18.34 -1.07 -18.78
N TYR A 89 -17.72 -0.35 -19.71
CA TYR A 89 -17.15 0.98 -19.45
C TYR A 89 -18.17 2.11 -19.52
N GLY A 90 -19.45 1.79 -19.74
CA GLY A 90 -20.54 2.74 -19.63
C GLY A 90 -20.58 3.81 -20.72
N GLU A 91 -20.15 3.48 -21.93
CA GLU A 91 -20.09 4.39 -23.07
C GLU A 91 -21.43 5.13 -23.34
N TYR A 92 -22.53 4.46 -23.11
CA TYR A 92 -23.89 5.00 -23.32
C TYR A 92 -24.58 5.52 -22.05
N ARG A 93 -23.85 5.67 -20.96
CA ARG A 93 -24.43 6.14 -19.70
C ARG A 93 -24.53 7.67 -19.67
N PRO A 94 -25.65 8.23 -19.15
CA PRO A 94 -25.93 9.67 -19.27
C PRO A 94 -25.08 10.56 -18.37
N ASN A 95 -24.45 9.99 -17.34
CA ASN A 95 -23.78 10.73 -16.27
C ASN A 95 -22.28 10.52 -16.33
N SER A 96 -21.48 11.54 -16.07
CA SER A 96 -20.02 11.48 -16.11
C SER A 96 -19.43 10.42 -15.17
N TYR A 97 -20.02 10.17 -14.01
CA TYR A 97 -19.57 9.13 -13.08
C TYR A 97 -19.87 7.72 -13.58
N ALA A 98 -21.04 7.58 -14.22
CA ALA A 98 -21.50 6.29 -14.71
C ALA A 98 -20.71 5.79 -15.93
N LYS A 99 -19.96 6.67 -16.61
CA LYS A 99 -19.07 6.31 -17.73
C LYS A 99 -17.84 5.52 -17.31
N TYR A 100 -17.56 5.44 -16.01
CA TYR A 100 -16.38 4.74 -15.51
C TYR A 100 -16.77 3.41 -14.88
N ASN A 101 -15.87 2.46 -14.97
CA ASN A 101 -15.98 1.18 -14.28
C ASN A 101 -14.75 1.00 -13.40
N LEU A 102 -14.91 1.28 -12.11
CA LEU A 102 -13.79 1.23 -11.17
C LEU A 102 -13.23 -0.19 -11.03
N LEU A 103 -14.10 -1.23 -11.06
CA LEU A 103 -13.65 -2.62 -10.99
C LEU A 103 -12.79 -3.02 -12.20
N ALA A 104 -13.04 -2.43 -13.36
CA ALA A 104 -12.24 -2.67 -14.55
C ALA A 104 -10.89 -1.92 -14.50
N SER A 105 -10.85 -0.72 -13.91
CA SER A 105 -9.62 0.09 -13.85
C SER A 105 -8.70 -0.25 -12.69
N MET A 106 -9.24 -0.65 -11.53
CA MET A 106 -8.45 -0.94 -10.32
C MET A 106 -7.30 -1.94 -10.51
N PRO A 107 -7.44 -3.05 -11.25
CA PRO A 107 -6.33 -3.98 -11.47
C PRO A 107 -5.18 -3.39 -12.29
N HIS A 108 -5.47 -2.37 -13.10
CA HIS A 108 -4.50 -1.70 -13.98
C HIS A 108 -3.82 -0.51 -13.31
N ASP A 109 -4.42 0.07 -12.28
CA ASP A 109 -3.82 1.13 -11.47
C ASP A 109 -3.05 0.51 -10.29
N LYS A 110 -1.85 1.02 -10.04
CA LYS A 110 -1.02 0.53 -8.95
C LYS A 110 -0.60 1.66 -8.04
N SER A 111 -0.91 1.51 -6.76
CA SER A 111 -0.43 2.41 -5.71
C SER A 111 0.24 1.57 -4.62
N GLU A 112 1.52 1.79 -4.41
CA GLU A 112 2.35 1.03 -3.50
C GLU A 112 3.16 1.96 -2.61
N ILE A 113 3.18 1.68 -1.30
CA ILE A 113 4.06 2.35 -0.34
C ILE A 113 5.06 1.32 0.19
N LYS A 114 6.34 1.58 -0.03
CA LYS A 114 7.45 0.85 0.60
C LYS A 114 8.00 1.67 1.75
N ARG A 115 8.22 1.02 2.89
CA ARG A 115 8.88 1.65 4.04
C ARG A 115 9.99 0.75 4.55
N ASP A 116 11.17 1.34 4.65
CA ASP A 116 12.35 0.73 5.23
C ASP A 116 12.74 1.53 6.48
N ALA A 117 12.74 0.88 7.62
CA ALA A 117 13.17 1.48 8.87
C ALA A 117 14.24 0.62 9.53
N ALA A 118 15.29 1.24 10.00
CA ALA A 118 16.33 0.60 10.78
C ALA A 118 16.65 1.44 12.01
N SER A 119 16.86 0.79 13.14
CA SER A 119 17.24 1.44 14.40
C SER A 119 18.39 0.68 15.03
N LEU A 120 19.42 1.42 15.37
CA LEU A 120 20.60 0.94 16.10
C LEU A 120 20.68 1.73 17.41
N ARG A 121 20.66 1.01 18.53
CA ARG A 121 20.83 1.58 19.87
C ARG A 121 21.95 0.87 20.57
N GLY A 122 22.99 1.60 20.92
CA GLY A 122 24.12 1.12 21.69
C GLY A 122 24.21 1.82 23.03
N PHE A 123 24.68 1.11 24.05
CA PHE A 123 25.07 1.75 25.30
C PHE A 123 26.36 1.13 25.86
N ILE A 124 27.10 1.95 26.57
CA ILE A 124 28.24 1.57 27.39
C ILE A 124 27.96 2.04 28.82
N GLN A 125 28.05 1.18 29.79
CA GLN A 125 27.94 1.49 31.19
C GLN A 125 29.19 1.14 31.92
N ILE A 126 29.76 2.07 32.67
CA ILE A 126 30.98 1.94 33.45
C ILE A 126 30.63 2.19 34.91
N THR A 127 30.99 1.25 35.79
CA THR A 127 30.78 1.33 37.24
C THR A 127 32.14 1.20 37.95
N PRO A 128 32.95 2.27 37.98
CA PRO A 128 34.35 2.20 38.46
C PRO A 128 34.44 1.95 39.94
N ILE A 129 33.49 2.43 40.74
CA ILE A 129 33.38 2.24 42.18
C ILE A 129 31.94 2.02 42.61
N LYS A 130 31.71 1.41 43.78
CA LYS A 130 30.35 1.23 44.32
C LYS A 130 29.64 2.59 44.45
N GLY A 131 28.41 2.65 43.92
CA GLY A 131 27.59 3.85 44.00
C GLY A 131 27.79 4.87 42.85
N LEU A 132 28.78 4.69 41.98
CA LEU A 132 28.98 5.55 40.82
C LEU A 132 28.85 4.73 39.52
N ALA A 133 27.81 5.05 38.72
CA ALA A 133 27.61 4.46 37.42
C ALA A 133 27.49 5.58 36.34
N TYR A 134 28.29 5.45 35.30
CA TYR A 134 28.22 6.33 34.13
C TYR A 134 27.74 5.51 32.94
N LYS A 135 26.67 6.00 32.29
CA LYS A 135 26.08 5.37 31.12
C LYS A 135 26.04 6.34 29.95
N MET A 136 26.61 5.92 28.82
CA MET A 136 26.52 6.61 27.55
C MET A 136 25.69 5.77 26.59
N SER A 137 24.78 6.40 25.87
CA SER A 137 23.92 5.75 24.89
C SER A 137 23.98 6.48 23.57
N LEU A 138 24.03 5.71 22.48
CA LEU A 138 23.94 6.19 21.11
C LEU A 138 22.69 5.57 20.47
N ASN A 139 21.91 6.40 19.77
CA ASN A 139 20.76 5.98 19.00
C ASN A 139 20.85 6.51 17.58
N ILE A 140 20.70 5.64 16.60
CA ILE A 140 20.67 5.98 15.18
C ILE A 140 19.42 5.37 14.60
N ASP A 141 18.53 6.21 14.08
CA ASP A 141 17.30 5.80 13.41
C ASP A 141 17.35 6.21 11.93
N TYR A 142 17.07 5.23 11.07
CA TYR A 142 16.92 5.41 9.64
C TYR A 142 15.49 5.09 9.25
N ASN A 143 14.86 5.94 8.46
CA ASN A 143 13.52 5.72 7.93
C ASN A 143 13.44 6.25 6.51
N ASN A 144 13.10 5.36 5.58
CA ASN A 144 12.86 5.69 4.19
C ASN A 144 11.44 5.28 3.80
N LYS A 145 10.73 6.17 3.11
CA LYS A 145 9.39 5.91 2.57
C LYS A 145 9.40 6.25 1.09
N THR A 146 9.09 5.26 0.27
CA THR A 146 8.95 5.41 -1.17
C THR A 146 7.50 5.13 -1.56
N ASN A 147 6.90 6.06 -2.30
CA ASN A 147 5.57 5.91 -2.87
C ASN A 147 5.73 5.68 -4.38
N HIS A 148 5.09 4.66 -4.89
CA HIS A 148 4.98 4.40 -6.32
C HIS A 148 3.51 4.45 -6.71
N ASN A 149 3.17 5.35 -7.62
CA ASN A 149 1.83 5.44 -8.17
C ASN A 149 1.91 5.29 -9.69
N TYR A 150 1.12 4.38 -10.20
CA TYR A 150 0.92 4.17 -11.62
C TYR A 150 -0.57 4.30 -11.94
N THR A 151 -0.90 5.14 -12.90
CA THR A 151 -2.26 5.28 -13.43
C THR A 151 -2.25 4.87 -14.89
N ASN A 152 -3.07 3.90 -15.23
CA ASN A 152 -3.18 3.36 -16.58
C ASN A 152 -3.70 4.42 -17.57
N PRO A 153 -3.04 4.62 -18.73
CA PRO A 153 -3.46 5.61 -19.72
C PRO A 153 -4.73 5.24 -20.50
N THR A 154 -5.13 3.97 -20.50
CA THR A 154 -6.20 3.46 -21.36
C THR A 154 -7.57 3.48 -20.68
N TYR A 155 -7.61 3.25 -19.37
CA TYR A 155 -8.86 3.08 -18.62
C TYR A 155 -8.95 4.04 -17.43
N GLY A 156 -10.19 4.30 -16.98
CA GLY A 156 -10.47 5.12 -15.81
C GLY A 156 -10.04 6.58 -15.99
N THR A 157 -9.56 7.18 -14.91
CA THR A 157 -9.12 8.60 -14.91
C THR A 157 -7.90 8.84 -15.79
N GLY A 158 -7.06 7.84 -15.98
CA GLY A 158 -5.87 7.95 -16.81
C GLY A 158 -6.17 8.09 -18.30
N SER A 159 -7.30 7.61 -18.78
CA SER A 159 -7.73 7.78 -20.18
C SER A 159 -7.95 9.24 -20.55
N ILE A 160 -8.26 10.10 -19.58
CA ILE A 160 -8.45 11.56 -19.78
C ILE A 160 -7.11 12.28 -19.74
N SER A 161 -6.20 11.87 -18.87
CA SER A 161 -4.92 12.56 -18.61
C SER A 161 -3.69 11.93 -19.28
N GLY A 162 -3.86 10.82 -19.99
CA GLY A 162 -2.77 10.09 -20.63
C GLY A 162 -1.97 9.20 -19.67
N GLY A 163 -2.49 8.95 -18.47
CA GLY A 163 -1.80 8.17 -17.44
C GLY A 163 -0.74 8.97 -16.68
N SER A 164 -0.19 8.38 -15.64
CA SER A 164 0.91 8.98 -14.86
C SER A 164 1.74 7.92 -14.13
N VAL A 165 3.01 8.25 -13.91
CA VAL A 165 3.95 7.50 -13.07
C VAL A 165 4.58 8.49 -12.09
N SER A 166 4.58 8.19 -10.78
CA SER A 166 5.22 9.02 -9.75
C SER A 166 5.76 8.17 -8.60
#